data_2085ffeac365cff62dc3cb8b89761593
#
_entry.id   2085ffeac365cff62dc3cb8b89761593
#
_cell.length_a   1.000
_cell.length_b   1.000
_cell.length_c   1.000
_cell.angle_alpha   90.00
_cell.angle_beta   90.00
_cell.angle_gamma   90.00
#
_symmetry.space_group_name_H-M   'P 1'
#
loop_
_entity.id
_entity.type
_entity.pdbx_description
1 polymer ?
#
loop_
_entity_poly.entity_id
_entity_poly.type
_entity_poly.pdbx_seq_one_letter_code
_entity_poly.pdbx_strand_id
1 'polypeptide(L)'
;MAVGRFYDERLELFGINFSIILSSIFIALFLSVLFLIKTIKIDLNKILLYAFYCILIISNLVLWILYDATDYGIEKFLNFLLIPLLISLVIIEKFRIRDRNFMIKVLLWISVLLLVLTLLNLSTLSATRTGVLGGGPIVLSRWLCFGAVVVIFHPKIKRFKVIYMFLFLFAALFTGSRRPILSFSLVMILYFFLNFRKVFFKVVALSSFIILILFVTGVFNQLSQYKTVSRVFMNVQEGGFKKSTGRSYLLESSTKDMMNRPLGVGSGNFVEYTDRSDLLKNRNLYYPHNLFFEIATEFGIITLLLFLVYLIQSIYLSFRINLLDKLKTGNMMFYTFVFLFLNSMISGDLNDARLLFVFIPLMLVKDIE
;
A
#
# COMPACT_ATOMS: atom_id res chain seq x y z
N MET A 1 11.77 -0.78 -9.56
CA MET A 1 10.78 0.23 -9.16
C MET A 1 9.60 -0.31 -8.38
N ALA A 2 9.11 -1.50 -8.65
CA ALA A 2 8.15 -2.14 -7.75
C ALA A 2 8.72 -2.37 -6.35
N VAL A 3 10.02 -2.51 -6.22
CA VAL A 3 10.75 -2.89 -5.01
C VAL A 3 11.77 -1.83 -4.59
N GLY A 4 12.22 -0.95 -5.52
CA GLY A 4 13.32 -0.01 -5.30
C GLY A 4 12.88 1.45 -5.10
N ARG A 5 13.76 2.21 -4.51
CA ARG A 5 13.75 3.68 -4.46
C ARG A 5 14.39 4.23 -5.74
N PHE A 6 14.28 5.52 -5.99
CA PHE A 6 14.97 6.19 -7.10
C PHE A 6 16.48 5.94 -7.04
N TYR A 7 17.05 6.03 -5.85
CA TYR A 7 18.39 5.58 -5.52
C TYR A 7 18.32 4.38 -4.57
N ASP A 8 18.95 3.27 -4.93
CA ASP A 8 19.04 2.08 -4.09
C ASP A 8 20.49 1.56 -4.14
N GLU A 9 21.22 1.76 -3.06
CA GLU A 9 22.63 1.31 -2.92
C GLU A 9 22.82 -0.18 -3.25
N ARG A 10 21.78 -0.99 -3.02
CA ARG A 10 21.79 -2.44 -3.29
C ARG A 10 21.79 -2.78 -4.77
N LEU A 11 21.46 -1.84 -5.64
CA LEU A 11 21.47 -1.96 -7.11
C LEU A 11 22.70 -1.29 -7.72
N GLU A 12 23.71 -0.98 -6.92
CA GLU A 12 24.97 -0.49 -7.38
C GLU A 12 25.87 -1.66 -7.79
N LEU A 13 26.20 -1.74 -9.06
CA LEU A 13 27.10 -2.72 -9.65
C LEU A 13 28.18 -1.99 -10.46
N PHE A 14 29.45 -2.28 -10.17
CA PHE A 14 30.59 -1.67 -10.85
C PHE A 14 30.61 -0.13 -10.82
N GLY A 15 30.17 0.50 -9.70
CA GLY A 15 30.09 1.95 -9.56
C GLY A 15 28.92 2.61 -10.32
N ILE A 16 28.04 1.81 -10.91
CA ILE A 16 26.86 2.29 -11.63
C ILE A 16 25.60 1.88 -10.86
N ASN A 17 24.79 2.86 -10.50
CA ASN A 17 23.51 2.59 -9.86
C ASN A 17 22.39 2.34 -10.89
N PHE A 18 22.08 1.07 -11.10
CA PHE A 18 21.06 0.65 -12.06
C PHE A 18 19.67 1.21 -11.76
N SER A 19 19.36 1.55 -10.51
CA SER A 19 18.06 2.15 -10.17
C SER A 19 17.94 3.56 -10.74
N ILE A 20 19.02 4.35 -10.75
CA ILE A 20 19.05 5.69 -11.36
C ILE A 20 18.85 5.58 -12.88
N ILE A 21 19.59 4.68 -13.54
CA ILE A 21 19.47 4.51 -15.00
C ILE A 21 18.04 4.12 -15.38
N LEU A 22 17.49 3.10 -14.74
CA LEU A 22 16.12 2.65 -15.01
C LEU A 22 15.10 3.74 -14.71
N SER A 23 15.29 4.51 -13.65
CA SER A 23 14.42 5.65 -13.31
C SER A 23 14.49 6.75 -14.35
N SER A 24 15.70 7.10 -14.81
CA SER A 24 15.91 8.13 -15.82
C SER A 24 15.31 7.73 -17.17
N ILE A 25 15.52 6.50 -17.62
CA ILE A 25 14.88 5.96 -18.84
C ILE A 25 13.35 6.01 -18.69
N PHE A 26 12.84 5.59 -17.55
CA PHE A 26 11.41 5.59 -17.27
C PHE A 26 10.82 7.00 -17.31
N ILE A 27 11.46 7.98 -16.67
CA ILE A 27 11.05 9.39 -16.69
C ILE A 27 11.08 9.92 -18.13
N ALA A 28 12.15 9.67 -18.89
CA ALA A 28 12.26 10.13 -20.27
C ALA A 28 11.13 9.55 -21.15
N LEU A 29 10.84 8.25 -21.03
CA LEU A 29 9.73 7.62 -21.74
C LEU A 29 8.37 8.22 -21.33
N PHE A 30 8.16 8.49 -20.06
CA PHE A 30 6.92 9.08 -19.58
C PHE A 30 6.74 10.52 -20.06
N LEU A 31 7.77 11.33 -20.00
CA LEU A 31 7.75 12.70 -20.53
C LEU A 31 7.48 12.69 -22.03
N SER A 32 8.11 11.79 -22.78
CA SER A 32 7.84 11.68 -24.23
C SER A 32 6.37 11.34 -24.53
N VAL A 33 5.76 10.45 -23.74
CA VAL A 33 4.32 10.12 -23.86
C VAL A 33 3.44 11.33 -23.51
N LEU A 34 3.80 12.12 -22.48
CA LEU A 34 3.07 13.34 -22.12
C LEU A 34 3.13 14.39 -23.23
N PHE A 35 4.30 14.60 -23.87
CA PHE A 35 4.44 15.51 -25.01
C PHE A 35 3.61 15.09 -26.23
N LEU A 36 3.28 13.82 -26.38
CA LEU A 36 2.42 13.31 -27.44
C LEU A 36 0.91 13.50 -27.15
N ILE A 37 0.54 14.08 -26.01
CA ILE A 37 -0.86 14.39 -25.70
C ILE A 37 -1.27 15.65 -26.43
N LYS A 38 -2.04 15.49 -27.51
CA LYS A 38 -2.52 16.63 -28.32
C LYS A 38 -3.79 17.27 -27.78
N THR A 39 -4.64 16.51 -27.10
CA THR A 39 -5.93 16.99 -26.59
C THR A 39 -6.21 16.37 -25.22
N ILE A 40 -6.46 17.23 -24.24
CA ILE A 40 -6.85 16.82 -22.89
C ILE A 40 -8.36 16.96 -22.78
N LYS A 41 -9.06 15.83 -22.70
CA LYS A 41 -10.48 15.86 -22.30
C LYS A 41 -10.54 16.01 -20.80
N ILE A 42 -11.05 17.13 -20.34
CA ILE A 42 -11.12 17.44 -18.90
C ILE A 42 -12.41 16.81 -18.34
N ASP A 43 -12.26 15.99 -17.34
CA ASP A 43 -13.34 15.49 -16.49
C ASP A 43 -13.04 15.75 -15.01
N LEU A 44 -14.04 15.60 -14.15
CA LEU A 44 -13.91 15.89 -12.72
C LEU A 44 -12.76 15.12 -12.06
N ASN A 45 -12.54 13.86 -12.44
CA ASN A 45 -11.47 13.04 -11.84
C ASN A 45 -10.09 13.54 -12.21
N LYS A 46 -9.91 13.99 -13.45
CA LYS A 46 -8.67 14.60 -13.90
C LYS A 46 -8.40 15.92 -13.16
N ILE A 47 -9.43 16.74 -13.02
CA ILE A 47 -9.34 17.99 -12.25
C ILE A 47 -8.90 17.70 -10.82
N LEU A 48 -9.55 16.75 -10.15
CA LEU A 48 -9.23 16.37 -8.76
C LEU A 48 -7.82 15.79 -8.64
N LEU A 49 -7.40 14.92 -9.58
CA LEU A 49 -6.04 14.39 -9.62
C LEU A 49 -5.00 15.50 -9.77
N TYR A 50 -5.21 16.39 -10.76
CA TYR A 50 -4.27 17.49 -11.02
C TYR A 50 -4.23 18.46 -9.85
N ALA A 51 -5.40 18.84 -9.31
CA ALA A 51 -5.49 19.72 -8.16
C ALA A 51 -4.78 19.13 -6.93
N PHE A 52 -4.98 17.84 -6.65
CA PHE A 52 -4.29 17.16 -5.56
C PHE A 52 -2.77 17.24 -5.71
N TYR A 53 -2.24 16.85 -6.88
CA TYR A 53 -0.79 16.88 -7.09
C TYR A 53 -0.22 18.29 -7.15
N CYS A 54 -0.91 19.25 -7.77
CA CYS A 54 -0.47 20.64 -7.79
C CYS A 54 -0.37 21.23 -6.38
N ILE A 55 -1.40 21.04 -5.56
CA ILE A 55 -1.39 21.54 -4.18
C ILE A 55 -0.35 20.81 -3.34
N LEU A 56 -0.19 19.51 -3.51
CA LEU A 56 0.86 18.75 -2.82
C LEU A 56 2.25 19.28 -3.16
N ILE A 57 2.53 19.56 -4.44
CA ILE A 57 3.82 20.12 -4.88
C ILE A 57 4.01 21.53 -4.31
N ILE A 58 3.04 22.40 -4.51
CA ILE A 58 3.14 23.80 -4.08
C ILE A 58 3.29 23.89 -2.55
N SER A 59 2.45 23.17 -1.79
CA SER A 59 2.55 23.16 -0.34
C SER A 59 3.92 22.66 0.12
N ASN A 60 4.43 21.58 -0.47
CA ASN A 60 5.74 21.05 -0.10
C ASN A 60 6.88 22.03 -0.38
N LEU A 61 6.89 22.69 -1.55
CA LEU A 61 7.92 23.68 -1.87
C LEU A 61 7.88 24.87 -0.92
N VAL A 62 6.68 25.37 -0.60
CA VAL A 62 6.51 26.47 0.37
C VAL A 62 6.97 26.04 1.77
N LEU A 63 6.61 24.83 2.20
CA LEU A 63 6.99 24.32 3.51
C LEU A 63 8.50 24.08 3.63
N TRP A 64 9.18 23.67 2.56
CA TRP A 64 10.64 23.53 2.57
C TRP A 64 11.38 24.88 2.67
N ILE A 65 10.76 25.97 2.24
CA ILE A 65 11.29 27.33 2.48
C ILE A 65 11.13 27.72 3.95
N LEU A 66 10.05 27.24 4.62
CA LEU A 66 9.75 27.61 6.01
C LEU A 66 10.45 26.70 7.05
N TYR A 67 10.64 25.42 6.72
CA TYR A 67 11.06 24.38 7.66
C TYR A 67 12.34 23.63 7.24
N ASP A 68 13.03 24.09 6.23
CA ASP A 68 14.16 23.44 5.58
C ASP A 68 13.85 22.03 5.05
N ALA A 69 14.51 21.64 3.98
CA ALA A 69 14.35 20.34 3.39
C ALA A 69 15.38 19.37 3.96
N THR A 70 14.93 18.26 4.53
CA THR A 70 15.84 17.15 4.91
C THR A 70 16.19 16.30 3.69
N ASP A 71 17.37 15.66 3.68
CA ASP A 71 17.78 14.75 2.60
C ASP A 71 16.75 13.61 2.43
N TYR A 72 16.25 13.05 3.55
CA TYR A 72 15.18 12.07 3.52
C TYR A 72 13.89 12.62 2.91
N GLY A 73 13.53 13.86 3.20
CA GLY A 73 12.35 14.53 2.65
C GLY A 73 12.46 14.74 1.16
N ILE A 74 13.63 15.16 0.67
CA ILE A 74 13.90 15.34 -0.76
C ILE A 74 13.79 14.01 -1.49
N GLU A 75 14.47 12.97 -1.00
CA GLU A 75 14.41 11.63 -1.60
C GLU A 75 12.96 11.10 -1.64
N LYS A 76 12.24 11.22 -0.53
CA LYS A 76 10.85 10.79 -0.39
C LYS A 76 9.94 11.49 -1.40
N PHE A 77 10.06 12.80 -1.50
CA PHE A 77 9.24 13.62 -2.40
C PHE A 77 9.53 13.34 -3.87
N LEU A 78 10.80 13.26 -4.26
CA LEU A 78 11.20 12.91 -5.62
C LEU A 78 10.72 11.51 -6.00
N ASN A 79 10.86 10.52 -5.12
CA ASN A 79 10.34 9.17 -5.37
C ASN A 79 8.83 9.15 -5.56
N PHE A 80 8.09 9.98 -4.81
CA PHE A 80 6.64 10.08 -4.93
C PHE A 80 6.21 10.83 -6.20
N LEU A 81 6.87 11.93 -6.55
CA LEU A 81 6.57 12.68 -7.77
C LEU A 81 6.93 11.91 -9.03
N LEU A 82 8.16 11.42 -9.11
CA LEU A 82 8.70 10.86 -10.36
C LEU A 82 8.08 9.51 -10.73
N ILE A 83 7.52 8.78 -9.77
CA ILE A 83 6.95 7.47 -10.04
C ILE A 83 5.42 7.51 -10.06
N PRO A 84 4.73 7.73 -8.94
CA PRO A 84 3.26 7.65 -8.96
C PRO A 84 2.60 8.78 -9.73
N LEU A 85 3.11 10.01 -9.66
CA LEU A 85 2.52 11.12 -10.41
C LEU A 85 2.60 10.89 -11.92
N LEU A 86 3.81 10.66 -12.45
CA LEU A 86 3.98 10.49 -13.89
C LEU A 86 3.19 9.30 -14.42
N ILE A 87 3.21 8.17 -13.70
CA ILE A 87 2.41 6.99 -14.08
C ILE A 87 0.92 7.32 -14.06
N SER A 88 0.45 8.01 -13.02
CA SER A 88 -0.96 8.37 -12.87
C SER A 88 -1.44 9.28 -14.00
N LEU A 89 -0.62 10.26 -14.40
CA LEU A 89 -0.92 11.15 -15.52
C LEU A 89 -1.05 10.38 -16.84
N VAL A 90 -0.11 9.48 -17.12
CA VAL A 90 -0.17 8.67 -18.35
C VAL A 90 -1.34 7.70 -18.33
N ILE A 91 -1.64 7.09 -17.20
CA ILE A 91 -2.79 6.17 -17.07
C ILE A 91 -4.08 6.92 -17.41
N ILE A 92 -4.31 8.07 -16.79
CA ILE A 92 -5.57 8.79 -16.94
C ILE A 92 -5.75 9.40 -18.34
N GLU A 93 -4.65 9.66 -19.05
CA GLU A 93 -4.68 10.30 -20.37
C GLU A 93 -4.62 9.30 -21.53
N LYS A 94 -3.94 8.17 -21.38
CA LYS A 94 -3.58 7.30 -22.51
C LYS A 94 -4.02 5.85 -22.34
N PHE A 95 -4.22 5.34 -21.13
CA PHE A 95 -4.51 3.94 -20.94
C PHE A 95 -5.91 3.57 -21.40
N ARG A 96 -5.97 2.44 -22.09
CA ARG A 96 -7.19 1.69 -22.41
C ARG A 96 -7.28 0.44 -21.53
N ILE A 97 -8.41 -0.24 -21.56
CA ILE A 97 -8.60 -1.51 -20.80
C ILE A 97 -7.53 -2.54 -21.16
N ARG A 98 -7.05 -2.58 -22.41
CA ARG A 98 -5.95 -3.46 -22.83
C ARG A 98 -4.68 -3.17 -22.03
N ASP A 99 -4.29 -1.90 -21.92
CA ASP A 99 -3.06 -1.47 -21.25
C ASP A 99 -3.15 -1.71 -19.74
N ARG A 100 -4.31 -1.43 -19.14
CA ARG A 100 -4.63 -1.79 -17.75
C ARG A 100 -4.44 -3.28 -17.51
N ASN A 101 -5.02 -4.13 -18.36
CA ASN A 101 -4.92 -5.58 -18.21
C ASN A 101 -3.48 -6.08 -18.42
N PHE A 102 -2.71 -5.44 -19.30
CA PHE A 102 -1.28 -5.73 -19.48
C PHE A 102 -0.49 -5.38 -18.24
N MET A 103 -0.69 -4.18 -17.68
CA MET A 103 -0.02 -3.74 -16.46
C MET A 103 -0.30 -4.69 -15.29
N ILE A 104 -1.55 -5.11 -15.07
CA ILE A 104 -1.88 -6.09 -14.03
C ILE A 104 -1.15 -7.42 -14.23
N LYS A 105 -1.02 -7.88 -15.48
CA LYS A 105 -0.27 -9.11 -15.76
C LYS A 105 1.21 -8.95 -15.39
N VAL A 106 1.83 -7.83 -15.75
CA VAL A 106 3.23 -7.55 -15.39
C VAL A 106 3.41 -7.55 -13.88
N LEU A 107 2.53 -6.86 -13.13
CA LEU A 107 2.58 -6.84 -11.67
C LEU A 107 2.36 -8.24 -11.06
N LEU A 108 1.48 -9.05 -11.65
CA LEU A 108 1.29 -10.45 -11.23
C LEU A 108 2.56 -11.29 -11.47
N TRP A 109 3.22 -11.14 -12.62
CA TRP A 109 4.46 -11.85 -12.91
C TRP A 109 5.59 -11.47 -11.95
N ILE A 110 5.68 -10.19 -11.55
CA ILE A 110 6.60 -9.76 -10.49
C ILE A 110 6.27 -10.49 -9.18
N SER A 111 5.00 -10.59 -8.80
CA SER A 111 4.59 -11.32 -7.60
C SER A 111 4.92 -12.81 -7.70
N VAL A 112 4.76 -13.44 -8.87
CA VAL A 112 5.13 -14.85 -9.12
C VAL A 112 6.64 -15.05 -9.00
N LEU A 113 7.45 -14.14 -9.57
CA LEU A 113 8.90 -14.19 -9.43
C LEU A 113 9.31 -14.12 -7.96
N LEU A 114 8.74 -13.19 -7.20
CA LEU A 114 9.00 -13.07 -5.77
C LEU A 114 8.55 -14.32 -4.99
N LEU A 115 7.43 -14.94 -5.37
CA LEU A 115 6.98 -16.22 -4.81
C LEU A 115 8.02 -17.31 -5.04
N VAL A 116 8.48 -17.49 -6.28
CA VAL A 116 9.50 -18.50 -6.63
C VAL A 116 10.78 -18.26 -5.83
N LEU A 117 11.28 -17.03 -5.82
CA LEU A 117 12.50 -16.68 -5.05
C LEU A 117 12.31 -16.93 -3.54
N THR A 118 11.12 -16.67 -2.99
CA THR A 118 10.82 -16.97 -1.59
C THR A 118 10.85 -18.47 -1.33
N LEU A 119 10.24 -19.27 -2.21
CA LEU A 119 10.20 -20.73 -2.07
C LEU A 119 11.58 -21.37 -2.22
N LEU A 120 12.41 -20.89 -3.13
CA LEU A 120 13.78 -21.36 -3.30
C LEU A 120 14.67 -21.07 -2.08
N ASN A 121 14.39 -19.97 -1.38
CA ASN A 121 15.14 -19.59 -0.19
C ASN A 121 14.56 -20.17 1.12
N LEU A 122 13.54 -21.03 1.06
CA LEU A 122 12.92 -21.61 2.27
C LEU A 122 13.91 -22.38 3.16
N SER A 123 14.93 -23.02 2.59
CA SER A 123 15.96 -23.77 3.33
C SER A 123 16.90 -22.88 4.16
N THR A 124 17.04 -21.60 3.79
CA THR A 124 17.86 -20.61 4.51
C THR A 124 17.05 -19.82 5.55
N LEU A 125 15.76 -20.10 5.65
CA LEU A 125 14.81 -19.45 6.55
C LEU A 125 15.01 -19.94 8.00
N SER A 126 16.15 -19.56 8.60
CA SER A 126 16.32 -19.60 10.05
C SER A 126 15.34 -18.61 10.69
N ALA A 127 15.11 -18.72 12.00
CA ALA A 127 14.09 -18.03 12.83
C ALA A 127 13.98 -16.48 12.72
N THR A 128 14.61 -15.86 11.75
CA THR A 128 14.63 -14.41 11.50
C THR A 128 13.70 -14.03 10.33
N ARG A 129 13.15 -12.82 10.37
CA ARG A 129 12.32 -12.26 9.30
C ARG A 129 13.06 -12.25 7.98
N THR A 130 12.45 -12.80 6.93
CA THR A 130 13.09 -12.90 5.63
C THR A 130 12.61 -11.82 4.65
N GLY A 131 13.57 -11.28 3.93
CA GLY A 131 13.37 -10.45 2.75
C GLY A 131 14.04 -11.10 1.54
N VAL A 132 13.60 -10.77 0.35
CA VAL A 132 14.19 -11.24 -0.92
C VAL A 132 14.56 -10.02 -1.75
N LEU A 133 15.65 -10.08 -2.51
CA LEU A 133 16.13 -8.98 -3.35
C LEU A 133 16.33 -7.67 -2.57
N GLY A 134 16.81 -7.74 -1.33
CA GLY A 134 17.02 -6.56 -0.51
C GLY A 134 15.74 -5.84 -0.05
N GLY A 135 14.55 -6.24 -0.50
CA GLY A 135 13.27 -5.78 0.01
C GLY A 135 13.03 -6.27 1.44
N GLY A 136 12.58 -5.38 2.33
CA GLY A 136 12.24 -5.80 3.69
C GLY A 136 11.08 -6.79 3.72
N PRO A 137 10.93 -7.57 4.81
CA PRO A 137 9.89 -8.60 4.93
C PRO A 137 8.46 -8.06 4.76
N ILE A 138 8.22 -6.80 5.09
CA ILE A 138 6.91 -6.16 4.93
C ILE A 138 6.60 -5.95 3.44
N VAL A 139 7.58 -5.47 2.67
CA VAL A 139 7.43 -5.22 1.23
C VAL A 139 7.22 -6.53 0.48
N LEU A 140 8.02 -7.57 0.81
CA LEU A 140 7.85 -8.90 0.23
C LEU A 140 6.45 -9.47 0.51
N SER A 141 6.00 -9.41 1.76
CA SER A 141 4.66 -9.89 2.15
C SER A 141 3.54 -9.15 1.41
N ARG A 142 3.68 -7.83 1.19
CA ARG A 142 2.71 -7.07 0.38
C ARG A 142 2.61 -7.59 -1.04
N TRP A 143 3.74 -7.83 -1.70
CA TRP A 143 3.76 -8.35 -3.07
C TRP A 143 3.15 -9.75 -3.16
N LEU A 144 3.44 -10.62 -2.20
CA LEU A 144 2.85 -11.95 -2.14
C LEU A 144 1.34 -11.89 -1.91
N CYS A 145 0.87 -11.09 -0.95
CA CYS A 145 -0.56 -10.91 -0.72
C CYS A 145 -1.26 -10.19 -1.89
N PHE A 146 -0.59 -9.25 -2.57
CA PHE A 146 -1.08 -8.65 -3.81
C PHE A 146 -1.29 -9.71 -4.89
N GLY A 147 -0.31 -10.60 -5.10
CA GLY A 147 -0.43 -11.74 -6.01
C GLY A 147 -1.62 -12.64 -5.67
N ALA A 148 -1.83 -12.94 -4.38
CA ALA A 148 -2.98 -13.72 -3.92
C ALA A 148 -4.32 -13.05 -4.25
N VAL A 149 -4.46 -11.72 -4.02
CA VAL A 149 -5.67 -10.95 -4.37
C VAL A 149 -5.91 -10.98 -5.87
N VAL A 150 -4.88 -10.67 -6.67
CA VAL A 150 -5.02 -10.66 -8.13
C VAL A 150 -5.43 -12.03 -8.65
N VAL A 151 -4.80 -13.12 -8.19
CA VAL A 151 -5.10 -14.49 -8.64
C VAL A 151 -6.54 -14.88 -8.33
N ILE A 152 -7.03 -14.61 -7.10
CA ILE A 152 -8.38 -15.02 -6.70
C ILE A 152 -9.47 -14.32 -7.51
N PHE A 153 -9.26 -13.03 -7.83
CA PHE A 153 -10.23 -12.23 -8.56
C PHE A 153 -9.99 -12.16 -10.06
N HIS A 154 -8.88 -12.72 -10.60
CA HIS A 154 -8.57 -12.67 -12.02
C HIS A 154 -9.56 -13.51 -12.83
N PRO A 155 -10.27 -12.91 -13.83
CA PRO A 155 -11.35 -13.59 -14.54
C PRO A 155 -10.88 -14.76 -15.43
N LYS A 156 -9.65 -14.70 -15.92
CA LYS A 156 -9.07 -15.73 -16.81
C LYS A 156 -8.47 -16.92 -16.06
N ILE A 157 -8.11 -16.76 -14.81
CA ILE A 157 -7.58 -17.85 -13.97
C ILE A 157 -8.80 -18.59 -13.39
N LYS A 158 -9.21 -19.70 -13.98
CA LYS A 158 -10.37 -20.48 -13.51
C LYS A 158 -9.98 -21.67 -12.67
N ARG A 159 -8.94 -22.40 -13.09
CA ARG A 159 -8.44 -23.60 -12.40
C ARG A 159 -7.40 -23.21 -11.36
N PHE A 160 -7.36 -23.95 -10.28
CA PHE A 160 -6.33 -23.85 -9.23
C PHE A 160 -6.19 -22.47 -8.55
N LYS A 161 -7.16 -21.54 -8.71
CA LYS A 161 -7.14 -20.23 -8.02
C LYS A 161 -6.85 -20.34 -6.54
N VAL A 162 -7.51 -21.27 -5.87
CA VAL A 162 -7.39 -21.47 -4.42
C VAL A 162 -5.99 -22.00 -4.08
N ILE A 163 -5.45 -22.91 -4.88
CA ILE A 163 -4.10 -23.43 -4.69
C ILE A 163 -3.06 -22.32 -4.84
N TYR A 164 -3.15 -21.53 -5.91
CA TYR A 164 -2.22 -20.39 -6.09
C TYR A 164 -2.34 -19.35 -4.97
N MET A 165 -3.56 -19.04 -4.54
CA MET A 165 -3.78 -18.16 -3.39
C MET A 165 -3.08 -18.71 -2.13
N PHE A 166 -3.27 -19.99 -1.84
CA PHE A 166 -2.63 -20.61 -0.67
C PHE A 166 -1.10 -20.63 -0.77
N LEU A 167 -0.52 -20.86 -1.95
CA LEU A 167 0.91 -20.77 -2.16
C LEU A 167 1.47 -19.37 -1.85
N PHE A 168 0.78 -18.33 -2.35
CA PHE A 168 1.16 -16.95 -2.05
C PHE A 168 1.05 -16.62 -0.56
N LEU A 169 -0.05 -17.03 0.10
CA LEU A 169 -0.25 -16.79 1.53
C LEU A 169 0.73 -17.58 2.39
N PHE A 170 1.01 -18.82 2.02
CA PHE A 170 2.01 -19.65 2.66
C PHE A 170 3.38 -18.96 2.62
N ALA A 171 3.84 -18.53 1.44
CA ALA A 171 5.06 -17.77 1.31
C ALA A 171 5.04 -16.45 2.12
N ALA A 172 3.89 -15.75 2.15
CA ALA A 172 3.74 -14.53 2.93
C ALA A 172 3.88 -14.76 4.44
N LEU A 173 3.43 -15.90 4.97
CA LEU A 173 3.60 -16.27 6.38
C LEU A 173 5.08 -16.37 6.78
N PHE A 174 5.94 -16.91 5.91
CA PHE A 174 7.38 -17.02 6.18
C PHE A 174 8.09 -15.66 6.28
N THR A 175 7.55 -14.61 5.71
CA THR A 175 8.12 -13.26 5.88
C THR A 175 8.01 -12.76 7.32
N GLY A 176 7.18 -13.37 8.16
CA GLY A 176 6.87 -12.92 9.52
C GLY A 176 6.10 -11.59 9.58
N SER A 177 5.66 -11.04 8.44
CA SER A 177 4.89 -9.79 8.38
C SER A 177 3.38 -10.07 8.38
N ARG A 178 2.68 -9.67 9.46
CA ARG A 178 1.26 -9.97 9.66
C ARG A 178 0.31 -8.98 8.98
N ARG A 179 0.78 -7.75 8.74
CA ARG A 179 -0.08 -6.65 8.27
C ARG A 179 -0.67 -6.88 6.87
N PRO A 180 0.13 -7.28 5.85
CA PRO A 180 -0.43 -7.57 4.54
C PRO A 180 -1.41 -8.74 4.55
N ILE A 181 -1.18 -9.75 5.41
CA ILE A 181 -2.10 -10.88 5.59
C ILE A 181 -3.41 -10.41 6.20
N LEU A 182 -3.36 -9.53 7.21
CA LEU A 182 -4.56 -8.91 7.80
C LEU A 182 -5.34 -8.13 6.73
N SER A 183 -4.66 -7.31 5.92
CA SER A 183 -5.30 -6.57 4.82
C SER A 183 -5.95 -7.51 3.81
N PHE A 184 -5.27 -8.62 3.45
CA PHE A 184 -5.85 -9.67 2.61
C PHE A 184 -7.11 -10.27 3.23
N SER A 185 -7.06 -10.63 4.52
CA SER A 185 -8.20 -11.19 5.25
C SER A 185 -9.39 -10.23 5.26
N LEU A 186 -9.15 -8.94 5.49
CA LEU A 186 -10.21 -7.92 5.44
C LEU A 186 -10.83 -7.79 4.04
N VAL A 187 -10.02 -7.89 2.97
CA VAL A 187 -10.54 -7.94 1.59
C VAL A 187 -11.43 -9.16 1.37
N MET A 188 -11.02 -10.33 1.86
CA MET A 188 -11.82 -11.55 1.74
C MET A 188 -13.13 -11.45 2.54
N ILE A 189 -13.09 -10.89 3.74
CA ILE A 189 -14.27 -10.59 4.56
C ILE A 189 -15.24 -9.69 3.78
N LEU A 190 -14.74 -8.59 3.22
CA LEU A 190 -15.53 -7.68 2.40
C LEU A 190 -16.14 -8.38 1.18
N TYR A 191 -15.36 -9.20 0.48
CA TYR A 191 -15.82 -9.98 -0.66
C TYR A 191 -16.97 -10.91 -0.29
N PHE A 192 -16.82 -11.70 0.78
CA PHE A 192 -17.88 -12.60 1.24
C PHE A 192 -19.11 -11.85 1.72
N PHE A 193 -18.91 -10.74 2.42
CA PHE A 193 -20.03 -9.89 2.88
C PHE A 193 -20.84 -9.32 1.71
N LEU A 194 -20.17 -8.82 0.67
CA LEU A 194 -20.86 -8.22 -0.48
C LEU A 194 -21.54 -9.26 -1.40
N ASN A 195 -20.92 -10.43 -1.60
CA ASN A 195 -21.37 -11.39 -2.60
C ASN A 195 -22.12 -12.59 -2.01
N PHE A 196 -21.89 -12.96 -0.76
CA PHE A 196 -22.40 -14.18 -0.13
C PHE A 196 -22.91 -13.94 1.29
N ARG A 197 -23.76 -12.94 1.50
CA ARG A 197 -24.21 -12.50 2.84
C ARG A 197 -24.70 -13.66 3.71
N LYS A 198 -25.58 -14.55 3.16
CA LYS A 198 -26.11 -15.68 3.93
C LYS A 198 -25.02 -16.67 4.38
N VAL A 199 -24.03 -16.94 3.52
CA VAL A 199 -22.89 -17.80 3.83
C VAL A 199 -21.96 -17.09 4.80
N PHE A 200 -21.74 -15.79 4.60
CA PHE A 200 -20.91 -14.97 5.48
C PHE A 200 -21.36 -15.05 6.94
N PHE A 201 -22.64 -14.78 7.22
CA PHE A 201 -23.15 -14.84 8.59
C PHE A 201 -23.07 -16.26 9.19
N LYS A 202 -23.29 -17.32 8.40
CA LYS A 202 -23.09 -18.70 8.85
C LYS A 202 -21.63 -18.98 9.21
N VAL A 203 -20.69 -18.55 8.37
CA VAL A 203 -19.25 -18.74 8.62
C VAL A 203 -18.81 -17.93 9.84
N VAL A 204 -19.27 -16.69 9.99
CA VAL A 204 -18.98 -15.87 11.19
C VAL A 204 -19.53 -16.53 12.44
N ALA A 205 -20.77 -16.98 12.44
CA ALA A 205 -21.37 -17.67 13.58
C ALA A 205 -20.60 -18.95 13.93
N LEU A 206 -20.26 -19.78 12.92
CA LEU A 206 -19.51 -21.01 13.14
C LEU A 206 -18.09 -20.74 13.65
N SER A 207 -17.38 -19.76 13.07
CA SER A 207 -16.04 -19.41 13.53
C SER A 207 -16.05 -18.83 14.95
N SER A 208 -17.03 -17.98 15.27
CA SER A 208 -17.21 -17.47 16.65
C SER A 208 -17.49 -18.60 17.65
N PHE A 209 -18.30 -19.59 17.26
CA PHE A 209 -18.57 -20.76 18.06
C PHE A 209 -17.32 -21.63 18.28
N ILE A 210 -16.53 -21.86 17.23
CA ILE A 210 -15.25 -22.59 17.33
C ILE A 210 -14.28 -21.83 18.25
N ILE A 211 -14.16 -20.52 18.11
CA ILE A 211 -13.30 -19.68 18.96
C ILE A 211 -13.75 -19.79 20.43
N LEU A 212 -15.06 -19.76 20.68
CA LEU A 212 -15.62 -19.92 22.02
C LEU A 212 -15.27 -21.30 22.62
N ILE A 213 -15.41 -22.38 21.84
CA ILE A 213 -15.01 -23.72 22.28
C ILE A 213 -13.52 -23.77 22.60
N LEU A 214 -12.66 -23.28 21.74
CA LEU A 214 -11.21 -23.24 21.94
C LEU A 214 -10.84 -22.43 23.21
N PHE A 215 -11.58 -21.37 23.49
CA PHE A 215 -11.40 -20.58 24.70
C PHE A 215 -11.82 -21.35 25.96
N VAL A 216 -13.01 -21.95 25.95
CA VAL A 216 -13.56 -22.72 27.10
C VAL A 216 -12.72 -23.97 27.38
N THR A 217 -12.23 -24.67 26.37
CA THR A 217 -11.43 -25.90 26.53
C THR A 217 -9.97 -25.62 26.95
N GLY A 218 -9.54 -24.37 27.06
CA GLY A 218 -8.19 -24.03 27.46
C GLY A 218 -7.10 -24.37 26.40
N VAL A 219 -7.50 -24.86 25.23
CA VAL A 219 -6.56 -25.14 24.10
C VAL A 219 -5.77 -23.90 23.71
N PHE A 220 -6.35 -22.71 23.89
CA PHE A 220 -5.64 -21.46 23.72
C PHE A 220 -4.39 -21.32 24.58
N ASN A 221 -4.42 -21.79 25.82
CA ASN A 221 -3.27 -21.74 26.73
C ASN A 221 -2.13 -22.66 26.25
N GLN A 222 -2.46 -23.80 25.65
CA GLN A 222 -1.47 -24.70 25.03
C GLN A 222 -0.90 -24.08 23.76
N LEU A 223 -1.73 -23.47 22.92
CA LEU A 223 -1.29 -22.79 21.71
C LEU A 223 -0.43 -21.53 21.99
N SER A 224 -0.62 -20.88 23.13
CA SER A 224 0.18 -19.72 23.55
C SER A 224 1.65 -20.05 23.82
N GLN A 225 2.01 -21.31 23.99
CA GLN A 225 3.40 -21.76 24.13
C GLN A 225 4.18 -21.63 22.82
N TYR A 226 3.52 -21.60 21.67
CA TYR A 226 4.17 -21.37 20.39
C TYR A 226 4.50 -19.87 20.19
N LYS A 227 5.77 -19.55 19.98
CA LYS A 227 6.30 -18.19 19.88
C LYS A 227 5.53 -17.26 18.92
N THR A 228 4.93 -17.83 17.88
CA THR A 228 4.10 -17.08 16.89
C THR A 228 2.72 -16.75 17.48
N VAL A 229 2.15 -17.64 18.24
CA VAL A 229 0.83 -17.50 18.87
C VAL A 229 0.96 -16.65 20.12
N SER A 230 1.98 -16.86 20.97
CA SER A 230 2.25 -16.07 22.17
C SER A 230 2.38 -14.58 21.89
N ARG A 231 3.00 -14.18 20.77
CA ARG A 231 3.10 -12.77 20.38
C ARG A 231 1.73 -12.11 20.08
N VAL A 232 0.74 -12.89 19.62
CA VAL A 232 -0.63 -12.37 19.44
C VAL A 232 -1.32 -12.23 20.79
N PHE A 233 -1.14 -13.23 21.67
CA PHE A 233 -1.85 -13.30 22.96
C PHE A 233 -1.19 -12.49 24.07
N MET A 234 0.13 -12.42 24.16
CA MET A 234 0.80 -11.52 25.11
C MET A 234 0.37 -10.06 24.92
N ASN A 235 0.14 -9.65 23.69
CA ASN A 235 -0.44 -8.33 23.43
C ASN A 235 -1.87 -8.17 23.98
N VAL A 236 -2.64 -9.25 24.12
CA VAL A 236 -4.00 -9.21 24.65
C VAL A 236 -4.00 -9.32 26.18
N GLN A 237 -3.20 -10.23 26.76
CA GLN A 237 -3.14 -10.48 28.21
C GLN A 237 -2.43 -9.36 29.00
N GLU A 238 -1.40 -8.76 28.44
CA GLU A 238 -0.65 -7.66 29.11
C GLU A 238 -1.36 -6.30 29.03
N GLY A 239 -2.64 -6.24 28.71
CA GLY A 239 -3.35 -4.99 28.41
C GLY A 239 -2.78 -4.29 27.18
N GLY A 240 -2.39 -5.07 26.21
CA GLY A 240 -1.51 -4.77 25.11
C GLY A 240 -1.94 -3.70 24.11
N PHE A 241 -3.11 -3.14 24.31
CA PHE A 241 -3.45 -1.84 23.70
C PHE A 241 -2.93 -0.65 24.51
N LYS A 242 -2.57 -0.82 25.80
CA LYS A 242 -2.06 0.23 26.69
C LYS A 242 -0.54 0.29 26.81
N LYS A 243 0.20 -0.83 26.65
CA LYS A 243 1.66 -0.76 26.51
C LYS A 243 1.96 -0.21 25.12
N SER A 244 2.14 1.09 25.08
CA SER A 244 2.43 1.92 23.93
C SER A 244 3.43 1.25 22.98
N THR A 245 2.90 0.54 22.00
CA THR A 245 3.67 0.29 20.81
C THR A 245 4.05 1.68 20.28
N GLY A 246 5.22 1.86 19.70
CA GLY A 246 5.63 3.15 19.15
C GLY A 246 4.56 3.85 18.29
N ARG A 247 3.51 3.12 17.85
CA ARG A 247 2.37 3.61 17.07
C ARG A 247 1.37 4.46 17.82
N SER A 248 1.11 4.19 19.11
CA SER A 248 0.23 5.06 19.89
C SER A 248 0.85 6.43 20.04
N TYR A 249 2.18 6.48 20.20
CA TYR A 249 2.92 7.73 20.20
C TYR A 249 2.88 8.43 18.85
N LEU A 250 3.05 7.68 17.75
CA LEU A 250 2.94 8.24 16.40
C LEU A 250 1.56 8.83 16.13
N LEU A 251 0.50 8.12 16.49
CA LEU A 251 -0.87 8.59 16.31
C LEU A 251 -1.15 9.84 17.12
N GLU A 252 -0.75 9.84 18.41
CA GLU A 252 -0.91 10.99 19.29
C GLU A 252 -0.11 12.20 18.80
N SER A 253 1.17 12.01 18.44
CA SER A 253 2.01 13.07 17.89
C SER A 253 1.44 13.60 16.56
N SER A 254 1.05 12.72 15.65
CA SER A 254 0.45 13.13 14.36
C SER A 254 -0.83 13.93 14.54
N THR A 255 -1.69 13.55 15.50
CA THR A 255 -2.92 14.31 15.80
C THR A 255 -2.61 15.69 16.33
N LYS A 256 -1.65 15.80 17.26
CA LYS A 256 -1.21 17.09 17.80
C LYS A 256 -0.57 17.97 16.73
N ASP A 257 0.33 17.40 15.93
CA ASP A 257 1.02 18.13 14.87
C ASP A 257 0.03 18.63 13.80
N MET A 258 -0.96 17.84 13.44
CA MET A 258 -2.02 18.24 12.51
C MET A 258 -2.84 19.43 13.06
N MET A 259 -3.08 19.49 14.38
CA MET A 259 -3.79 20.61 15.02
C MET A 259 -2.92 21.86 15.17
N ASN A 260 -1.65 21.68 15.55
CA ASN A 260 -0.72 22.79 15.81
C ASN A 260 -0.13 23.37 14.51
N ARG A 261 0.00 22.55 13.47
CA ARG A 261 0.57 22.92 12.17
C ARG A 261 -0.32 22.45 11.01
N PRO A 262 -1.51 23.05 10.84
CA PRO A 262 -2.50 22.59 9.87
C PRO A 262 -2.05 22.69 8.41
N LEU A 263 -1.02 23.48 8.13
CA LEU A 263 -0.41 23.59 6.79
C LEU A 263 0.61 22.47 6.52
N GLY A 264 1.05 21.74 7.57
CA GLY A 264 2.09 20.71 7.49
C GLY A 264 3.49 21.25 7.78
N VAL A 265 4.49 20.38 7.60
CA VAL A 265 5.92 20.70 7.86
C VAL A 265 6.84 20.39 6.67
N GLY A 266 6.30 19.91 5.57
CA GLY A 266 7.05 19.44 4.40
C GLY A 266 7.38 17.94 4.48
N SER A 267 7.61 17.37 3.30
CA SER A 267 7.91 15.94 3.13
C SER A 267 9.09 15.52 3.99
N GLY A 268 8.93 14.40 4.72
CA GLY A 268 9.98 13.78 5.54
C GLY A 268 10.33 14.52 6.83
N ASN A 269 9.72 15.66 7.10
CA ASN A 269 10.04 16.51 8.25
C ASN A 269 9.21 16.18 9.49
N PHE A 270 8.24 15.26 9.43
CA PHE A 270 7.37 14.92 10.55
C PHE A 270 8.11 14.72 11.88
N VAL A 271 9.17 13.90 11.87
CA VAL A 271 9.91 13.57 13.10
C VAL A 271 10.71 14.75 13.65
N GLU A 272 11.21 15.64 12.77
CA GLU A 272 12.02 16.79 13.20
C GLU A 272 11.21 17.81 13.99
N TYR A 273 9.94 17.96 13.64
CA TYR A 273 9.07 19.02 14.17
C TYR A 273 7.99 18.54 15.14
N THR A 274 7.97 17.25 15.47
CA THR A 274 7.02 16.72 16.47
C THR A 274 7.52 16.94 17.92
N ASP A 275 6.59 17.10 18.85
CA ASP A 275 6.89 17.28 20.29
C ASP A 275 7.71 16.11 20.91
N ARG A 276 7.76 14.97 20.23
CA ARG A 276 8.44 13.73 20.68
C ARG A 276 9.57 13.30 19.76
N SER A 277 10.21 14.25 19.09
CA SER A 277 11.28 14.02 18.12
C SER A 277 12.33 13.02 18.62
N ASP A 278 12.95 13.25 19.76
CA ASP A 278 14.01 12.40 20.30
C ASP A 278 13.54 10.97 20.58
N LEU A 279 12.32 10.82 21.14
CA LEU A 279 11.75 9.50 21.41
C LEU A 279 11.46 8.72 20.11
N LEU A 280 11.00 9.40 19.09
CA LEU A 280 10.70 8.77 17.79
C LEU A 280 11.98 8.44 17.03
N LYS A 281 12.99 9.33 17.03
CA LYS A 281 14.31 9.08 16.43
C LYS A 281 15.00 7.89 17.09
N ASN A 282 15.02 7.81 18.42
CA ASN A 282 15.60 6.69 19.16
C ASN A 282 14.91 5.34 18.87
N ARG A 283 13.67 5.37 18.40
CA ARG A 283 12.91 4.18 17.99
C ARG A 283 12.90 3.92 16.50
N ASN A 284 13.63 4.70 15.70
CA ASN A 284 13.64 4.65 14.23
C ASN A 284 12.24 4.77 13.62
N LEU A 285 11.41 5.68 14.14
CA LEU A 285 10.03 5.91 13.72
C LEU A 285 9.94 7.25 12.99
N TYR A 286 10.26 7.28 11.71
CA TYR A 286 10.41 8.52 10.92
C TYR A 286 9.12 9.03 10.27
N TYR A 287 8.02 8.30 10.32
CA TYR A 287 6.75 8.67 9.67
C TYR A 287 5.55 8.10 10.44
N PRO A 288 4.32 8.65 10.25
CA PRO A 288 3.13 8.30 11.03
C PRO A 288 2.63 6.86 10.90
N HIS A 289 3.09 6.10 9.90
CA HIS A 289 2.60 4.75 9.57
C HIS A 289 1.11 4.67 9.21
N ASN A 290 0.52 5.79 8.81
CA ASN A 290 -0.84 5.90 8.30
C ASN A 290 -0.86 7.00 7.25
N LEU A 291 -1.34 6.67 6.05
CA LEU A 291 -1.31 7.55 4.89
C LEU A 291 -2.01 8.90 5.13
N PHE A 292 -3.15 8.91 5.82
CA PHE A 292 -3.89 10.15 6.05
C PHE A 292 -3.16 11.08 7.00
N PHE A 293 -2.63 10.54 8.10
CA PHE A 293 -1.84 11.32 9.03
C PHE A 293 -0.55 11.84 8.39
N GLU A 294 0.07 11.04 7.52
CA GLU A 294 1.28 11.45 6.83
C GLU A 294 1.01 12.59 5.84
N ILE A 295 -0.05 12.50 5.03
CA ILE A 295 -0.44 13.60 4.14
C ILE A 295 -0.80 14.85 4.94
N ALA A 296 -1.53 14.71 6.04
CA ALA A 296 -1.93 15.85 6.86
C ALA A 296 -0.75 16.54 7.56
N THR A 297 0.16 15.77 8.15
CA THR A 297 1.30 16.32 8.91
C THR A 297 2.41 16.86 8.02
N GLU A 298 2.64 16.26 6.85
CA GLU A 298 3.70 16.69 5.95
C GLU A 298 3.23 17.72 4.92
N PHE A 299 2.03 17.59 4.35
CA PHE A 299 1.54 18.46 3.26
C PHE A 299 0.32 19.31 3.65
N GLY A 300 -0.17 19.16 4.87
CA GLY A 300 -1.26 19.94 5.44
C GLY A 300 -2.66 19.37 5.23
N ILE A 301 -3.61 19.89 6.01
CA ILE A 301 -5.01 19.43 6.03
C ILE A 301 -5.69 19.70 4.69
N ILE A 302 -5.37 20.80 4.00
CA ILE A 302 -5.97 21.12 2.69
C ILE A 302 -5.63 20.04 1.67
N THR A 303 -4.37 19.61 1.62
CA THR A 303 -3.91 18.52 0.74
C THR A 303 -4.61 17.20 1.10
N LEU A 304 -4.77 16.90 2.40
CA LEU A 304 -5.53 15.73 2.85
C LEU A 304 -7.00 15.80 2.40
N LEU A 305 -7.68 16.92 2.55
CA LEU A 305 -9.09 17.07 2.14
C LEU A 305 -9.26 16.86 0.64
N LEU A 306 -8.37 17.41 -0.19
CA LEU A 306 -8.37 17.18 -1.63
C LEU A 306 -8.12 15.71 -1.97
N PHE A 307 -7.16 15.07 -1.29
CA PHE A 307 -6.93 13.64 -1.46
C PHE A 307 -8.17 12.82 -1.11
N LEU A 308 -8.85 13.14 -0.01
CA LEU A 308 -10.08 12.45 0.40
C LEU A 308 -11.20 12.63 -0.63
N VAL A 309 -11.41 13.85 -1.16
CA VAL A 309 -12.40 14.10 -2.20
C VAL A 309 -12.08 13.29 -3.46
N TYR A 310 -10.82 13.32 -3.91
CA TYR A 310 -10.36 12.53 -5.05
C TYR A 310 -10.54 11.03 -4.82
N LEU A 311 -10.18 10.54 -3.63
CA LEU A 311 -10.29 9.13 -3.25
C LEU A 311 -11.76 8.66 -3.22
N ILE A 312 -12.65 9.42 -2.56
CA ILE A 312 -14.08 9.11 -2.46
C ILE A 312 -14.72 9.10 -3.85
N GLN A 313 -14.43 10.10 -4.66
CA GLN A 313 -14.92 10.17 -6.05
C GLN A 313 -14.43 8.98 -6.88
N SER A 314 -13.17 8.61 -6.73
CA SER A 314 -12.57 7.48 -7.45
C SER A 314 -13.18 6.15 -7.00
N ILE A 315 -13.43 5.96 -5.70
CA ILE A 315 -14.12 4.76 -5.17
C ILE A 315 -15.55 4.70 -5.71
N TYR A 316 -16.30 5.80 -5.65
CA TYR A 316 -17.67 5.86 -6.14
C TYR A 316 -17.75 5.47 -7.62
N LEU A 317 -16.91 6.06 -8.46
CA LEU A 317 -16.89 5.74 -9.89
C LEU A 317 -16.41 4.33 -10.16
N SER A 318 -15.36 3.87 -9.49
CA SER A 318 -14.90 2.50 -9.63
C SER A 318 -15.98 1.50 -9.24
N PHE A 319 -16.71 1.78 -8.17
CA PHE A 319 -17.85 0.96 -7.76
C PHE A 319 -18.92 0.92 -8.85
N ARG A 320 -19.29 2.08 -9.40
CA ARG A 320 -20.26 2.19 -10.48
C ARG A 320 -19.80 1.46 -11.74
N ILE A 321 -18.57 1.70 -12.21
CA ILE A 321 -18.03 1.12 -13.45
C ILE A 321 -17.80 -0.38 -13.31
N ASN A 322 -17.24 -0.81 -12.20
CA ASN A 322 -16.67 -2.16 -12.09
C ASN A 322 -17.63 -3.17 -11.42
N LEU A 323 -18.43 -2.75 -10.48
CA LEU A 323 -19.35 -3.64 -9.76
C LEU A 323 -20.77 -3.62 -10.31
N LEU A 324 -21.31 -2.46 -10.68
CA LEU A 324 -22.66 -2.36 -11.21
C LEU A 324 -22.75 -2.83 -12.66
N ASP A 325 -21.78 -2.48 -13.49
CA ASP A 325 -21.75 -2.87 -14.90
C ASP A 325 -21.25 -4.31 -15.12
N LYS A 326 -21.02 -5.07 -14.04
CA LYS A 326 -20.62 -6.49 -14.04
C LYS A 326 -19.43 -6.80 -14.96
N LEU A 327 -18.54 -5.85 -15.19
CA LEU A 327 -17.32 -6.10 -15.95
C LEU A 327 -16.51 -7.20 -15.26
N LYS A 328 -16.18 -8.29 -15.98
CA LYS A 328 -15.46 -9.45 -15.44
C LYS A 328 -14.13 -9.11 -14.75
N THR A 329 -13.50 -7.99 -15.14
CA THR A 329 -12.25 -7.49 -14.54
C THR A 329 -12.47 -6.49 -13.43
N GLY A 330 -13.68 -5.97 -13.27
CA GLY A 330 -13.99 -4.91 -12.31
C GLY A 330 -13.81 -5.32 -10.88
N ASN A 331 -14.28 -6.50 -10.52
CA ASN A 331 -14.07 -7.04 -9.17
C ASN A 331 -12.59 -7.16 -8.81
N MET A 332 -11.76 -7.61 -9.74
CA MET A 332 -10.30 -7.69 -9.51
C MET A 332 -9.71 -6.32 -9.20
N MET A 333 -10.04 -5.30 -9.98
CA MET A 333 -9.52 -3.95 -9.78
C MET A 333 -9.95 -3.37 -8.44
N PHE A 334 -11.23 -3.48 -8.12
CA PHE A 334 -11.77 -2.97 -6.86
C PHE A 334 -11.14 -3.65 -5.63
N TYR A 335 -11.11 -4.98 -5.57
CA TYR A 335 -10.54 -5.68 -4.41
C TYR A 335 -9.02 -5.50 -4.30
N THR A 336 -8.31 -5.37 -5.42
CA THR A 336 -6.88 -5.03 -5.42
C THR A 336 -6.65 -3.63 -4.88
N PHE A 337 -7.45 -2.65 -5.29
CA PHE A 337 -7.41 -1.31 -4.74
C PHE A 337 -7.67 -1.31 -3.23
N VAL A 338 -8.74 -1.99 -2.76
CA VAL A 338 -9.05 -2.09 -1.33
C VAL A 338 -7.88 -2.70 -0.55
N PHE A 339 -7.23 -3.74 -1.10
CA PHE A 339 -6.05 -4.33 -0.48
C PHE A 339 -4.90 -3.33 -0.34
N LEU A 340 -4.57 -2.59 -1.39
CA LEU A 340 -3.52 -1.59 -1.38
C LEU A 340 -3.83 -0.44 -0.42
N PHE A 341 -5.08 0.01 -0.41
CA PHE A 341 -5.56 1.04 0.50
C PHE A 341 -5.42 0.62 1.97
N LEU A 342 -5.91 -0.57 2.33
CA LEU A 342 -5.77 -1.10 3.70
C LEU A 342 -4.30 -1.23 4.12
N ASN A 343 -3.42 -1.64 3.21
CA ASN A 343 -1.98 -1.69 3.51
C ASN A 343 -1.38 -0.32 3.80
N SER A 344 -1.76 0.71 3.04
CA SER A 344 -1.25 2.08 3.26
C SER A 344 -1.78 2.72 4.54
N MET A 345 -2.95 2.26 5.03
CA MET A 345 -3.52 2.70 6.32
C MET A 345 -2.85 2.04 7.54
N ILE A 346 -2.32 0.83 7.37
CA ILE A 346 -1.79 0.05 8.51
C ILE A 346 -0.26 0.13 8.58
N SER A 347 0.42 0.37 7.48
CA SER A 347 1.88 0.26 7.41
C SER A 347 2.47 0.93 6.19
N GLY A 348 3.67 1.50 6.39
CA GLY A 348 4.44 2.13 5.35
C GLY A 348 4.34 3.65 5.39
N ASP A 349 5.16 4.26 4.58
CA ASP A 349 5.16 5.67 4.28
C ASP A 349 4.51 5.93 2.90
N LEU A 350 4.49 7.19 2.51
CA LEU A 350 4.00 7.63 1.20
C LEU A 350 4.71 6.89 0.05
N ASN A 351 6.02 6.62 0.18
CA ASN A 351 6.78 5.85 -0.80
C ASN A 351 6.31 4.40 -0.89
N ASP A 352 5.96 3.81 0.23
CA ASP A 352 5.40 2.47 0.29
C ASP A 352 3.98 2.39 -0.31
N ALA A 353 3.24 3.51 -0.29
CA ALA A 353 1.90 3.64 -0.87
C ALA A 353 1.88 3.92 -2.38
N ARG A 354 3.04 4.03 -3.05
CA ARG A 354 3.15 4.36 -4.48
C ARG A 354 2.19 3.57 -5.38
N LEU A 355 2.08 2.29 -5.14
CA LEU A 355 1.22 1.43 -5.94
C LEU A 355 -0.26 1.76 -5.78
N LEU A 356 -0.69 2.23 -4.61
CA LEU A 356 -2.05 2.72 -4.39
C LEU A 356 -2.35 3.92 -5.28
N PHE A 357 -1.45 4.92 -5.32
CA PHE A 357 -1.64 6.11 -6.15
C PHE A 357 -1.71 5.81 -7.65
N VAL A 358 -0.96 4.80 -8.10
CA VAL A 358 -1.05 4.28 -9.46
C VAL A 358 -2.38 3.53 -9.71
N PHE A 359 -2.88 2.81 -8.71
CA PHE A 359 -4.12 2.03 -8.86
C PHE A 359 -5.38 2.89 -8.85
N ILE A 360 -5.38 4.04 -8.18
CA ILE A 360 -6.54 4.95 -8.19
C ILE A 360 -6.94 5.33 -9.63
N PRO A 361 -6.07 5.92 -10.48
CA PRO A 361 -6.44 6.19 -11.87
C PRO A 361 -6.62 4.92 -12.70
N LEU A 362 -5.88 3.84 -12.42
CA LEU A 362 -5.96 2.59 -13.18
C LEU A 362 -7.35 1.92 -13.08
N MET A 363 -8.02 2.01 -11.93
CA MET A 363 -9.38 1.48 -11.80
C MET A 363 -10.46 2.33 -12.48
N LEU A 364 -10.12 3.56 -12.89
CA LEU A 364 -11.02 4.48 -13.61
C LEU A 364 -10.91 4.36 -15.13
N VAL A 365 -9.96 3.58 -15.63
CA VAL A 365 -9.78 3.36 -17.09
C VAL A 365 -11.01 2.69 -17.68
N LYS A 366 -11.59 3.35 -18.68
CA LYS A 366 -12.73 2.88 -19.48
C LYS A 366 -12.28 2.59 -20.92
N ASP A 367 -13.03 1.79 -21.65
CA ASP A 367 -12.93 1.80 -23.10
C ASP A 367 -13.48 3.16 -23.59
N ILE A 368 -12.68 3.85 -24.37
CA ILE A 368 -13.13 5.03 -25.11
C ILE A 368 -13.86 4.45 -26.32
N GLU A 369 -15.19 4.51 -26.30
CA GLU A 369 -16.02 4.27 -27.48
C GLU A 369 -15.69 5.26 -28.58
#